data_6d0b9365dc2896e0eb75de380237b00f
#
_entry.id   6d0b9365dc2896e0eb75de380237b00f
#
_cell.length_a   1.000
_cell.length_b   1.000
_cell.length_c   1.000
_cell.angle_alpha   90.00
_cell.angle_beta   90.00
_cell.angle_gamma   90.00
#
_symmetry.space_group_name_H-M   'P 1'
#
loop_
_entity.id
_entity.type
_entity.pdbx_description
1 polymer ?
#
loop_
_entity_poly.entity_id
_entity_poly.type
_entity_poly.pdbx_seq_one_letter_code
_entity_poly.pdbx_strand_id
1 'polypeptide(L)'
;MPNQEVFPKGSQAAANFTGAAFVNMLVPDVSGTYNCQVYDVIFEPGCRNDWHTHPGGQILLCTDGIGYYQEKGQPARRLQRGDVVEIPPQVEHWHGAAPDRSFTHIGISPNTRKGGATWLLPVTDEEYKQATGGNNHV
;
A
#
# COMPACT_ATOMS: atom_id res chain seq x y z
N MET A 1 -7.03 -19.31 -10.23
CA MET A 1 -5.62 -19.14 -10.59
C MET A 1 -4.82 -18.77 -9.38
N PRO A 2 -3.70 -19.37 -9.17
CA PRO A 2 -2.81 -18.90 -8.13
C PRO A 2 -2.31 -17.50 -8.45
N ASN A 3 -1.84 -16.81 -7.43
CA ASN A 3 -1.26 -15.51 -7.61
C ASN A 3 -0.03 -15.59 -8.50
N GLN A 4 0.15 -14.58 -9.33
CA GLN A 4 1.27 -14.47 -10.26
C GLN A 4 2.29 -13.50 -9.69
N GLU A 5 2.88 -13.84 -8.56
CA GLU A 5 3.84 -12.96 -7.91
C GLU A 5 5.10 -12.79 -8.75
N VAL A 6 5.51 -11.55 -8.95
CA VAL A 6 6.70 -11.23 -9.74
C VAL A 6 7.97 -11.44 -8.92
N PHE A 7 7.93 -11.12 -7.63
CA PHE A 7 9.08 -11.18 -6.75
C PHE A 7 8.82 -12.11 -5.58
N PRO A 8 9.86 -12.67 -4.98
CA PRO A 8 9.69 -13.54 -3.82
C PRO A 8 9.03 -12.80 -2.66
N LYS A 9 8.25 -13.54 -1.90
CA LYS A 9 7.62 -13.04 -0.71
C LYS A 9 8.69 -12.64 0.31
N GLY A 10 8.53 -11.45 0.87
CA GLY A 10 9.48 -10.95 1.85
C GLY A 10 9.12 -11.34 3.26
N SER A 11 9.59 -10.56 4.23
CA SER A 11 9.34 -10.79 5.64
C SER A 11 8.02 -10.17 6.05
N GLN A 12 7.35 -10.79 7.02
CA GLN A 12 6.10 -10.25 7.53
C GLN A 12 6.38 -8.94 8.28
N ALA A 13 5.59 -7.92 7.99
CA ALA A 13 5.72 -6.63 8.63
C ALA A 13 5.27 -6.74 10.10
N ALA A 14 6.05 -6.14 11.01
CA ALA A 14 5.77 -6.19 12.44
C ALA A 14 4.90 -5.06 12.93
N ALA A 15 4.78 -3.97 12.16
CA ALA A 15 4.07 -2.77 12.60
C ALA A 15 3.41 -2.07 11.42
N ASN A 16 2.50 -1.15 11.73
CA ASN A 16 1.86 -0.24 10.77
C ASN A 16 0.87 -0.92 9.82
N PHE A 17 0.44 -2.13 10.15
CA PHE A 17 -0.55 -2.86 9.36
C PHE A 17 -1.59 -3.47 10.30
N THR A 18 -2.83 -3.55 9.81
CA THR A 18 -3.86 -4.40 10.40
C THR A 18 -3.94 -5.61 9.49
N GLY A 19 -3.75 -6.80 10.06
CA GLY A 19 -3.65 -8.04 9.28
C GLY A 19 -2.19 -8.32 8.89
N ALA A 20 -2.00 -9.29 8.01
CA ALA A 20 -0.66 -9.74 7.64
C ALA A 20 -0.24 -9.19 6.29
N ALA A 21 0.93 -8.58 6.25
CA ALA A 21 1.55 -8.10 5.02
C ALA A 21 3.01 -8.54 5.00
N PHE A 22 3.54 -8.72 3.80
CA PHE A 22 4.91 -9.18 3.61
C PHE A 22 5.63 -8.17 2.72
N VAL A 23 6.79 -7.70 3.18
CA VAL A 23 7.55 -6.65 2.50
C VAL A 23 8.89 -7.20 2.06
N ASN A 24 9.20 -7.03 0.78
CA ASN A 24 10.49 -7.38 0.21
C ASN A 24 11.11 -6.11 -0.33
N MET A 25 12.18 -5.63 0.31
CA MET A 25 12.86 -4.41 -0.10
C MET A 25 13.77 -4.72 -1.29
N LEU A 26 13.32 -4.37 -2.49
CA LEU A 26 14.04 -4.68 -3.73
C LEU A 26 15.22 -3.74 -3.95
N VAL A 27 15.03 -2.45 -3.72
CA VAL A 27 16.09 -1.45 -3.83
C VAL A 27 16.09 -0.65 -2.52
N PRO A 28 16.91 -1.06 -1.55
CA PRO A 28 16.96 -0.36 -0.27
C PRO A 28 17.64 1.00 -0.33
N ASP A 29 18.50 1.20 -1.34
CA ASP A 29 19.19 2.47 -1.56
C ASP A 29 19.92 2.97 -0.31
N VAL A 30 20.65 2.07 0.35
CA VAL A 30 21.32 2.37 1.62
C VAL A 30 22.28 3.54 1.47
N SER A 31 22.98 3.62 0.34
CA SER A 31 23.95 4.69 0.09
C SER A 31 23.28 6.01 -0.35
N GLY A 32 21.99 6.00 -0.64
CA GLY A 32 21.29 7.18 -1.13
C GLY A 32 21.61 7.53 -2.57
N THR A 33 22.15 6.59 -3.32
CA THR A 33 22.59 6.83 -4.72
C THR A 33 21.41 7.28 -5.60
N TYR A 34 20.27 6.62 -5.45
CA TYR A 34 19.12 6.87 -6.33
C TYR A 34 18.12 7.84 -5.75
N ASN A 35 18.23 8.15 -4.46
CA ASN A 35 17.26 8.95 -3.74
C ASN A 35 15.85 8.36 -3.90
N CYS A 36 15.77 7.03 -3.85
CA CYS A 36 14.57 6.28 -4.18
C CYS A 36 14.67 4.87 -3.60
N GLN A 37 13.58 4.38 -3.03
CA GLN A 37 13.47 2.98 -2.60
C GLN A 37 12.38 2.29 -3.40
N VAL A 38 12.57 0.99 -3.67
CA VAL A 38 11.59 0.18 -4.39
C VAL A 38 11.36 -1.09 -3.57
N TYR A 39 10.12 -1.43 -3.35
CA TYR A 39 9.76 -2.57 -2.50
C TYR A 39 8.50 -3.24 -3.02
N ASP A 40 8.42 -4.56 -2.78
CA ASP A 40 7.26 -5.37 -3.14
C ASP A 40 6.47 -5.64 -1.87
N VAL A 41 5.16 -5.45 -1.90
CA VAL A 41 4.32 -5.65 -0.72
C VAL A 41 3.15 -6.54 -1.09
N ILE A 42 3.01 -7.64 -0.34
CA ILE A 42 1.89 -8.57 -0.48
C ILE A 42 1.00 -8.38 0.75
N PHE A 43 -0.25 -8.03 0.51
CA PHE A 43 -1.26 -7.89 1.56
C PHE A 43 -2.16 -9.12 1.52
N GLU A 44 -2.29 -9.82 2.64
CA GLU A 44 -3.26 -10.90 2.76
C GLU A 44 -4.68 -10.32 2.74
N PRO A 45 -5.71 -11.13 2.43
CA PRO A 45 -7.08 -10.60 2.42
C PRO A 45 -7.41 -9.89 3.72
N GLY A 46 -8.00 -8.71 3.60
CA GLY A 46 -8.39 -7.89 4.74
C GLY A 46 -7.28 -7.02 5.32
N CYS A 47 -6.05 -7.22 4.90
CA CYS A 47 -4.91 -6.45 5.42
C CYS A 47 -4.86 -5.07 4.79
N ARG A 48 -4.53 -4.07 5.62
CA ARG A 48 -4.31 -2.70 5.15
C ARG A 48 -3.25 -2.06 6.03
N ASN A 49 -2.55 -1.07 5.47
CA ASN A 49 -1.62 -0.32 6.31
C ASN A 49 -2.35 0.81 7.03
N ASP A 50 -1.65 1.45 7.95
CA ASP A 50 -2.20 2.56 8.71
C ASP A 50 -2.26 3.81 7.83
N TRP A 51 -3.07 4.79 8.23
CA TRP A 51 -3.02 6.12 7.63
C TRP A 51 -1.60 6.65 7.75
N HIS A 52 -1.08 7.24 6.67
CA HIS A 52 0.29 7.75 6.69
C HIS A 52 0.52 8.77 5.58
N THR A 53 1.67 9.45 5.67
CA THR A 53 2.11 10.41 4.66
C THR A 53 3.54 10.10 4.28
N HIS A 54 3.91 10.50 3.06
CA HIS A 54 5.30 10.43 2.57
C HIS A 54 5.74 11.83 2.16
N PRO A 55 6.77 12.39 2.79
CA PRO A 55 7.22 13.73 2.41
C PRO A 55 7.72 13.80 0.97
N GLY A 56 8.19 12.68 0.43
CA GLY A 56 8.65 12.63 -0.97
C GLY A 56 7.63 12.13 -1.96
N GLY A 57 6.42 11.77 -1.49
CA GLY A 57 5.43 11.13 -2.34
C GLY A 57 5.63 9.63 -2.41
N GLN A 58 4.75 8.96 -3.14
CA GLN A 58 4.84 7.51 -3.32
C GLN A 58 4.13 7.12 -4.62
N ILE A 59 4.63 6.07 -5.25
CA ILE A 59 4.01 5.52 -6.46
C ILE A 59 3.74 4.05 -6.20
N LEU A 60 2.56 3.58 -6.58
CA LEU A 60 2.20 2.17 -6.49
C LEU A 60 2.00 1.61 -7.89
N LEU A 61 2.63 0.47 -8.15
CA LEU A 61 2.42 -0.30 -9.38
C LEU A 61 1.73 -1.60 -8.98
N CYS A 62 0.47 -1.75 -9.34
CA CYS A 62 -0.33 -2.90 -8.91
C CYS A 62 -0.04 -4.09 -9.80
N THR A 63 0.40 -5.20 -9.20
CA THR A 63 0.88 -6.35 -9.96
C THR A 63 -0.02 -7.57 -9.83
N ASP A 64 -0.83 -7.69 -8.78
CA ASP A 64 -1.69 -8.86 -8.62
C ASP A 64 -2.80 -8.60 -7.60
N GLY A 65 -3.90 -9.30 -7.75
CA GLY A 65 -5.00 -9.27 -6.79
C GLY A 65 -5.88 -8.05 -6.88
N ILE A 66 -6.63 -7.81 -5.80
CA ILE A 66 -7.56 -6.69 -5.70
C ILE A 66 -7.25 -5.92 -4.43
N GLY A 67 -7.08 -4.62 -4.57
CA GLY A 67 -6.79 -3.77 -3.43
C GLY A 67 -7.58 -2.47 -3.47
N TYR A 68 -7.28 -1.61 -2.51
CA TYR A 68 -7.93 -0.31 -2.38
C TYR A 68 -6.90 0.73 -1.95
N TYR A 69 -7.14 1.96 -2.37
CA TYR A 69 -6.38 3.13 -2.00
C TYR A 69 -7.36 4.24 -1.65
N GLN A 70 -7.09 4.95 -0.56
CA GLN A 70 -7.97 6.05 -0.15
C GLN A 70 -7.15 7.19 0.41
N GLU A 71 -7.40 8.39 -0.10
CA GLU A 71 -6.90 9.63 0.50
C GLU A 71 -7.91 10.11 1.52
N LYS A 72 -7.41 10.71 2.58
CA LYS A 72 -8.26 11.20 3.67
C LYS A 72 -9.33 12.14 3.14
N GLY A 73 -10.58 11.84 3.47
CA GLY A 73 -11.71 12.68 3.06
C GLY A 73 -12.20 12.41 1.65
N GLN A 74 -11.64 11.44 0.93
CA GLN A 74 -12.04 11.12 -0.43
C GLN A 74 -12.60 9.72 -0.52
N PRO A 75 -13.38 9.40 -1.56
CA PRO A 75 -13.81 8.03 -1.80
C PRO A 75 -12.61 7.12 -2.07
N ALA A 76 -12.74 5.85 -1.67
CA ALA A 76 -11.69 4.88 -1.96
C ALA A 76 -11.70 4.50 -3.44
N ARG A 77 -10.52 4.20 -3.95
CA ARG A 77 -10.35 3.70 -5.32
C ARG A 77 -10.01 2.22 -5.27
N ARG A 78 -10.76 1.40 -6.01
CA ARG A 78 -10.48 -0.02 -6.15
C ARG A 78 -9.32 -0.18 -7.13
N LEU A 79 -8.38 -1.05 -6.78
CA LEU A 79 -7.16 -1.29 -7.55
C LEU A 79 -7.10 -2.73 -8.03
N GLN A 80 -6.54 -2.93 -9.20
CA GLN A 80 -6.30 -4.25 -9.74
C GLN A 80 -5.01 -4.25 -10.54
N ARG A 81 -4.59 -5.43 -10.96
CA ARG A 81 -3.36 -5.60 -11.74
C ARG A 81 -3.33 -4.62 -12.90
N GLY A 82 -2.21 -3.94 -13.06
CA GLY A 82 -1.99 -2.96 -14.12
C GLY A 82 -2.30 -1.52 -13.72
N ASP A 83 -2.92 -1.32 -12.56
CA ASP A 83 -3.21 0.05 -12.11
C ASP A 83 -1.95 0.70 -11.56
N VAL A 84 -1.89 2.02 -11.71
CA VAL A 84 -0.81 2.85 -11.19
C VAL A 84 -1.43 3.94 -10.33
N VAL A 85 -0.87 4.16 -9.15
CA VAL A 85 -1.31 5.21 -8.25
C VAL A 85 -0.16 6.16 -8.00
N GLU A 86 -0.37 7.45 -8.28
CA GLU A 86 0.61 8.49 -7.97
C GLU A 86 0.10 9.21 -6.73
N ILE A 87 0.87 9.13 -5.65
CA ILE A 87 0.49 9.72 -4.38
C ILE A 87 1.38 10.93 -4.14
N PRO A 88 0.81 12.14 -4.17
CA PRO A 88 1.61 13.36 -3.99
C PRO A 88 2.22 13.44 -2.59
N PRO A 89 3.29 14.25 -2.44
CA PRO A 89 3.88 14.46 -1.12
C PRO A 89 2.86 14.92 -0.09
N GLN A 90 2.99 14.41 1.13
CA GLN A 90 2.21 14.81 2.31
C GLN A 90 0.71 14.51 2.25
N VAL A 91 0.26 13.72 1.27
CA VAL A 91 -1.14 13.30 1.23
C VAL A 91 -1.35 12.16 2.24
N GLU A 92 -2.29 12.36 3.15
CA GLU A 92 -2.65 11.32 4.12
C GLU A 92 -3.49 10.26 3.41
N HIS A 93 -3.04 9.00 3.49
CA HIS A 93 -3.68 7.93 2.73
C HIS A 93 -3.39 6.56 3.37
N TRP A 94 -4.06 5.56 2.87
CA TRP A 94 -3.77 4.15 3.15
C TRP A 94 -4.04 3.32 1.91
N HIS A 95 -3.48 2.12 1.88
CA HIS A 95 -3.82 1.12 0.86
C HIS A 95 -3.78 -0.26 1.48
N GLY A 96 -4.40 -1.22 0.79
CA GLY A 96 -4.51 -2.56 1.31
C GLY A 96 -5.28 -3.48 0.40
N ALA A 97 -5.49 -4.71 0.86
CA ALA A 97 -6.18 -5.75 0.11
C ALA A 97 -7.70 -5.63 0.26
N ALA A 98 -8.40 -6.26 -0.68
CA ALA A 98 -9.84 -6.46 -0.54
C ALA A 98 -10.11 -7.42 0.62
N PRO A 99 -11.35 -7.43 1.14
CA PRO A 99 -11.66 -8.32 2.27
C PRO A 99 -11.48 -9.80 1.96
N ASP A 100 -11.66 -10.22 0.71
CA ASP A 100 -11.65 -11.61 0.30
C ASP A 100 -10.56 -11.96 -0.72
N ARG A 101 -9.67 -11.03 -1.03
CA ARG A 101 -8.63 -11.23 -2.03
C ARG A 101 -7.33 -10.58 -1.56
N SER A 102 -6.22 -11.26 -1.78
CA SER A 102 -4.91 -10.65 -1.55
C SER A 102 -4.62 -9.59 -2.60
N PHE A 103 -3.63 -8.75 -2.31
CA PHE A 103 -3.25 -7.66 -3.18
C PHE A 103 -1.75 -7.46 -3.13
N THR A 104 -1.13 -7.29 -4.28
CA THR A 104 0.31 -7.07 -4.36
C THR A 104 0.59 -5.83 -5.19
N HIS A 105 1.49 -4.99 -4.68
CA HIS A 105 1.97 -3.86 -5.45
C HIS A 105 3.46 -3.68 -5.24
N ILE A 106 4.09 -3.03 -6.22
CA ILE A 106 5.42 -2.49 -6.05
C ILE A 106 5.24 -1.07 -5.57
N GLY A 107 5.92 -0.72 -4.48
CA GLY A 107 5.95 0.63 -3.96
C GLY A 107 7.25 1.30 -4.34
N ILE A 108 7.15 2.56 -4.71
CA ILE A 108 8.31 3.39 -5.03
C ILE A 108 8.23 4.63 -4.16
N SER A 109 9.27 4.82 -3.33
CA SER A 109 9.38 6.03 -2.51
C SER A 109 10.47 6.90 -3.09
N PRO A 110 10.12 7.90 -3.89
CA PRO A 110 11.10 8.81 -4.47
C PRO A 110 11.45 9.89 -3.46
N ASN A 111 12.47 10.68 -3.78
CA ASN A 111 12.86 11.86 -2.98
C ASN A 111 13.09 11.50 -1.51
N THR A 112 13.79 10.38 -1.27
CA THR A 112 13.95 9.85 0.09
C THR A 112 14.72 10.80 1.00
N ARG A 113 15.45 11.78 0.45
CA ARG A 113 16.13 12.79 1.24
C ARG A 113 15.17 13.68 2.02
N LYS A 114 13.90 13.74 1.61
CA LYS A 114 12.89 14.50 2.34
C LYS A 114 12.41 13.80 3.59
N GLY A 115 12.79 12.55 3.79
CA GLY A 115 12.43 11.78 4.97
C GLY A 115 11.56 10.59 4.64
N GLY A 116 11.34 9.75 5.63
CA GLY A 116 10.51 8.57 5.52
C GLY A 116 9.05 8.86 5.83
N ALA A 117 8.25 7.80 5.78
CA ALA A 117 6.81 7.90 6.05
C ALA A 117 6.55 8.32 7.50
N THR A 118 5.49 9.08 7.68
CA THR A 118 4.94 9.38 9.00
C THR A 118 3.70 8.54 9.19
N TRP A 119 3.75 7.63 10.17
CA TRP A 119 2.63 6.72 10.45
C TRP A 119 1.68 7.35 11.43
N LEU A 120 0.39 7.28 11.14
CA LEU A 120 -0.67 7.90 11.91
C LEU A 120 -1.55 6.81 12.53
N LEU A 121 -2.86 6.99 12.54
CA LEU A 121 -3.77 6.04 13.18
C LEU A 121 -4.07 4.86 12.27
N PRO A 122 -4.37 3.70 12.85
CA PRO A 122 -4.85 2.58 12.05
C PRO A 122 -6.16 2.93 11.32
N VAL A 123 -6.38 2.30 10.18
CA VAL A 123 -7.66 2.36 9.51
C VAL A 123 -8.62 1.48 10.29
N THR A 124 -9.70 2.06 10.80
CA THR A 124 -10.67 1.31 11.60
C THR A 124 -11.41 0.29 10.73
N ASP A 125 -11.97 -0.72 11.39
CA ASP A 125 -12.78 -1.71 10.68
C ASP A 125 -13.94 -1.05 9.94
N GLU A 126 -14.52 -0.02 10.54
CA GLU A 126 -15.63 0.69 9.92
C GLU A 126 -15.18 1.47 8.69
N GLU A 127 -14.06 2.20 8.80
CA GLU A 127 -13.50 2.91 7.66
C GLU A 127 -13.18 1.95 6.53
N TYR A 128 -12.57 0.83 6.86
CA TYR A 128 -12.21 -0.18 5.88
C TYR A 128 -13.45 -0.77 5.20
N LYS A 129 -14.47 -1.10 5.97
CA LYS A 129 -15.71 -1.66 5.43
C LYS A 129 -16.36 -0.69 4.46
N GLN A 130 -16.43 0.59 4.80
CA GLN A 130 -16.99 1.59 3.91
C GLN A 130 -16.16 1.73 2.64
N ALA A 131 -14.85 1.74 2.78
CA ALA A 131 -13.94 1.91 1.63
C ALA A 131 -14.04 0.75 0.66
N THR A 132 -14.22 -0.46 1.16
CA THR A 132 -14.18 -1.66 0.33
C THR A 132 -15.56 -2.09 -0.18
N GLY A 133 -16.56 -1.22 -0.05
CA GLY A 133 -17.82 -1.43 -0.72
C GLY A 133 -18.92 -1.97 0.14
N GLY A 134 -18.74 -1.98 1.46
CA GLY A 134 -19.79 -2.44 2.35
C GLY A 134 -21.07 -1.65 2.21
N ASN A 135 -20.97 -0.40 1.79
CA ASN A 135 -22.12 0.47 1.62
C ASN A 135 -22.42 0.76 0.15
N ASN A 136 -21.82 0.03 -0.76
CA ASN A 136 -22.08 0.17 -2.19
C ASN A 136 -23.19 -0.74 -2.66
N HIS A 137 -23.77 -1.48 -1.74
CA HIS A 137 -24.84 -2.42 -2.04
C HIS A 137 -26.15 -1.75 -1.73
N VAL A 138 -26.66 -1.11 -2.66
CA VAL A 138 -27.93 -0.44 -2.45
C VAL A 138 -28.99 -1.04 -3.32
#